data_05e3b5ec9e589f83bcd0932b3c202d71
#
_entry.id   05e3b5ec9e589f83bcd0932b3c202d71
#
_cell.length_a   1.000
_cell.length_b   1.000
_cell.length_c   1.000
_cell.angle_alpha   90.00
_cell.angle_beta   90.00
_cell.angle_gamma   90.00
#
_symmetry.space_group_name_H-M   'P 1'
#
loop_
_entity.id
_entity.type
_entity.pdbx_description
1 polymer ?
#
loop_
_entity_poly.entity_id
_entity_poly.type
_entity_poly.pdbx_seq_one_letter_code
_entity_poly.pdbx_strand_id
1 'polypeptide(L)'
;MAILKADKTTNLGGVTVNEYLLTKHNPNHIAMPSVSMEGKIIGVTVHNTDWISVASGTTPAEQYTRATVNGNMNDVRVHYYVDNICAWQNLPLTLSGWHAADGSGNGNRRTIAIECIMSSAYNATDKKSEDNCARLAAALLKQYGLGISHLYTHTHWLNVRDGKSGTVDQLNTMQNKYKMCPLYILPHWSAFKAKVQKYLTDASDAKPTVKNIYRIRKSWADAKSQIGAFSSLENAKKSCKTGYSVFDANGVNIYTSKTTVSAVPFKVKVAISNLNIRKGPGTNYARIKYIPVGVYTIIEVQSGTGSDKGWGRLKSGAGWISLDFCTKV
;
A
#
# COMPACT_ATOMS: atom_id res chain seq x y z
N MET A 1 -24.83 4.17 23.34
CA MET A 1 -23.62 3.40 22.91
C MET A 1 -22.45 4.35 22.87
N ALA A 2 -21.24 3.91 23.26
CA ALA A 2 -20.06 4.75 23.15
C ALA A 2 -19.72 4.99 21.66
N ILE A 3 -19.35 6.22 21.32
CA ILE A 3 -18.90 6.60 19.97
C ILE A 3 -17.56 5.89 19.68
N LEU A 4 -17.36 5.36 18.47
CA LEU A 4 -16.07 4.79 18.09
C LEU A 4 -15.02 5.90 18.09
N LYS A 5 -13.88 5.65 18.71
CA LYS A 5 -12.74 6.56 18.67
C LYS A 5 -11.87 6.19 17.48
N ALA A 6 -11.80 7.07 16.49
CA ALA A 6 -10.89 6.89 15.37
C ALA A 6 -9.42 6.88 15.83
N ASP A 7 -8.60 5.98 15.28
CA ASP A 7 -7.14 5.96 15.49
C ASP A 7 -6.49 7.21 14.92
N LYS A 8 -7.06 7.68 13.80
CA LYS A 8 -6.56 8.82 13.05
C LYS A 8 -7.71 9.45 12.27
N THR A 9 -7.70 10.78 12.16
CA THR A 9 -8.59 11.52 11.25
C THR A 9 -7.74 12.26 10.22
N THR A 10 -8.09 12.13 8.96
CA THR A 10 -7.39 12.77 7.82
C THR A 10 -8.41 13.40 6.88
N ASN A 11 -7.93 14.10 5.86
CA ASN A 11 -8.75 14.56 4.75
C ASN A 11 -8.26 13.90 3.46
N LEU A 12 -9.17 13.31 2.69
CA LEU A 12 -8.87 12.68 1.41
C LEU A 12 -9.87 13.16 0.35
N GLY A 13 -9.39 13.95 -0.61
CA GLY A 13 -10.24 14.55 -1.65
C GLY A 13 -11.30 15.51 -1.11
N GLY A 14 -11.05 16.20 0.00
CA GLY A 14 -12.03 17.07 0.64
C GLY A 14 -13.02 16.34 1.58
N VAL A 15 -12.89 15.02 1.74
CA VAL A 15 -13.71 14.20 2.65
C VAL A 15 -12.94 13.93 3.94
N THR A 16 -13.57 14.18 5.08
CA THR A 16 -13.03 13.76 6.38
C THR A 16 -13.04 12.24 6.47
N VAL A 17 -11.89 11.62 6.70
CA VAL A 17 -11.73 10.17 6.82
C VAL A 17 -11.27 9.81 8.22
N ASN A 18 -12.08 9.02 8.92
CA ASN A 18 -11.79 8.47 10.23
C ASN A 18 -11.27 7.03 10.07
N GLU A 19 -10.05 6.77 10.50
CA GLU A 19 -9.46 5.43 10.45
C GLU A 19 -9.85 4.62 11.68
N TYR A 20 -10.38 3.42 11.47
CA TYR A 20 -10.65 2.42 12.50
C TYR A 20 -10.40 1.04 11.91
N LEU A 21 -9.14 0.62 11.90
CA LEU A 21 -8.74 -0.59 11.20
C LEU A 21 -9.12 -1.85 11.97
N LEU A 22 -9.92 -2.71 11.35
CA LEU A 22 -10.32 -4.01 11.90
C LEU A 22 -9.13 -4.93 12.18
N THR A 23 -8.00 -4.71 11.52
CA THR A 23 -6.75 -5.43 11.80
C THR A 23 -6.14 -5.07 13.16
N LYS A 24 -6.54 -3.93 13.73
CA LYS A 24 -6.13 -3.49 15.08
C LYS A 24 -7.26 -3.68 16.09
N HIS A 25 -8.50 -3.56 15.65
CA HIS A 25 -9.70 -3.53 16.48
C HIS A 25 -10.66 -4.63 16.05
N ASN A 26 -10.41 -5.84 16.53
CA ASN A 26 -11.27 -7.01 16.26
C ASN A 26 -11.64 -7.74 17.55
N PRO A 27 -12.39 -7.08 18.46
CA PRO A 27 -12.71 -7.65 19.78
C PRO A 27 -13.61 -8.88 19.69
N ASN A 28 -14.38 -9.01 18.61
CA ASN A 28 -15.29 -10.13 18.40
C ASN A 28 -14.71 -11.23 17.51
N HIS A 29 -13.41 -11.17 17.20
CA HIS A 29 -12.70 -12.17 16.41
C HIS A 29 -13.38 -12.49 15.07
N ILE A 30 -13.98 -11.49 14.41
CA ILE A 30 -14.61 -11.67 13.11
C ILE A 30 -13.55 -12.10 12.06
N ALA A 31 -13.97 -12.95 11.14
CA ALA A 31 -13.10 -13.40 10.05
C ALA A 31 -12.62 -12.21 9.20
N MET A 32 -11.35 -12.23 8.83
CA MET A 32 -10.68 -11.14 8.12
C MET A 32 -10.03 -11.62 6.81
N PRO A 33 -10.07 -10.81 5.75
CA PRO A 33 -9.25 -11.07 4.57
C PRO A 33 -7.76 -11.07 4.95
N SER A 34 -6.96 -11.89 4.25
CA SER A 34 -5.53 -12.05 4.52
C SER A 34 -4.62 -11.85 3.30
N VAL A 35 -5.19 -11.57 2.14
CA VAL A 35 -4.43 -11.45 0.89
C VAL A 35 -3.90 -10.03 0.73
N SER A 36 -2.59 -9.89 0.51
CA SER A 36 -1.99 -8.59 0.24
C SER A 36 -2.32 -8.07 -1.16
N MET A 37 -2.73 -6.80 -1.23
CA MET A 37 -2.92 -6.02 -2.45
C MET A 37 -1.75 -5.09 -2.76
N GLU A 38 -0.67 -5.13 -1.99
CA GLU A 38 0.48 -4.24 -2.18
C GLU A 38 1.05 -4.37 -3.61
N GLY A 39 1.17 -3.24 -4.31
CA GLY A 39 1.62 -3.19 -5.70
C GLY A 39 0.66 -3.84 -6.72
N LYS A 40 -0.55 -4.26 -6.31
CA LYS A 40 -1.50 -5.00 -7.15
C LYS A 40 -2.85 -4.30 -7.32
N ILE A 41 -3.03 -3.12 -6.72
CA ILE A 41 -4.30 -2.39 -6.80
C ILE A 41 -4.52 -1.93 -8.23
N ILE A 42 -5.70 -2.30 -8.77
CA ILE A 42 -6.10 -1.98 -10.15
C ILE A 42 -7.27 -1.02 -10.22
N GLY A 43 -7.88 -0.65 -9.10
CA GLY A 43 -8.99 0.28 -9.13
C GLY A 43 -9.76 0.41 -7.83
N VAL A 44 -10.87 1.10 -7.94
CA VAL A 44 -11.85 1.34 -6.88
C VAL A 44 -13.18 0.72 -7.28
N THR A 45 -13.80 -0.03 -6.38
CA THR A 45 -15.14 -0.58 -6.55
C THR A 45 -16.12 0.16 -5.68
N VAL A 46 -17.20 0.69 -6.30
CA VAL A 46 -18.27 1.42 -5.61
C VAL A 46 -19.46 0.50 -5.39
N HIS A 47 -19.99 0.55 -4.18
CA HIS A 47 -21.21 -0.11 -3.73
C HIS A 47 -22.19 0.90 -3.18
N ASN A 48 -23.44 0.49 -2.98
CA ASN A 48 -24.38 1.20 -2.13
C ASN A 48 -24.84 0.32 -0.98
N THR A 49 -25.02 0.98 0.16
CA THR A 49 -25.77 0.46 1.29
C THR A 49 -26.79 1.51 1.73
N ASP A 50 -27.85 1.06 2.40
CA ASP A 50 -28.98 1.89 2.76
C ASP A 50 -28.68 2.83 3.95
N TRP A 51 -29.47 3.90 4.06
CA TRP A 51 -29.51 4.68 5.29
C TRP A 51 -29.95 3.84 6.47
N ILE A 52 -29.31 4.07 7.61
CA ILE A 52 -29.69 3.48 8.89
C ILE A 52 -29.92 4.60 9.91
N SER A 53 -30.79 4.34 10.87
CA SER A 53 -30.97 5.23 12.02
C SER A 53 -29.69 5.31 12.81
N VAL A 54 -29.26 6.53 13.16
CA VAL A 54 -28.04 6.77 13.90
C VAL A 54 -28.33 7.30 15.29
N ALA A 55 -27.53 6.85 16.27
CA ALA A 55 -27.56 7.42 17.60
C ALA A 55 -27.02 8.87 17.57
N SER A 56 -27.50 9.71 18.48
CA SER A 56 -27.00 11.09 18.61
C SER A 56 -25.47 11.12 18.75
N GLY A 57 -24.83 12.01 17.99
CA GLY A 57 -23.38 12.17 17.97
C GLY A 57 -22.61 11.15 17.11
N THR A 58 -23.32 10.27 16.39
CA THR A 58 -22.70 9.31 15.45
C THR A 58 -23.10 9.62 14.01
N THR A 59 -22.49 8.94 13.04
CA THR A 59 -22.83 9.05 11.62
C THR A 59 -23.19 7.68 11.03
N PRO A 60 -23.91 7.61 9.90
CA PRO A 60 -24.20 6.33 9.25
C PRO A 60 -22.94 5.53 8.95
N ALA A 61 -21.87 6.15 8.47
CA ALA A 61 -20.61 5.48 8.19
C ALA A 61 -19.95 4.90 9.46
N GLU A 62 -20.04 5.60 10.60
CA GLU A 62 -19.61 5.05 11.90
C GLU A 62 -20.46 3.84 12.30
N GLN A 63 -21.79 3.93 12.14
CA GLN A 63 -22.68 2.83 12.52
C GLN A 63 -22.41 1.57 11.69
N TYR A 64 -22.13 1.68 10.40
CA TYR A 64 -21.74 0.54 9.58
C TYR A 64 -20.37 -0.01 9.98
N THR A 65 -19.40 0.84 10.31
CA THR A 65 -18.12 0.43 10.89
C THR A 65 -18.34 -0.38 12.16
N ARG A 66 -19.19 0.10 13.06
CA ARG A 66 -19.59 -0.59 14.31
C ARG A 66 -20.30 -1.91 14.04
N ALA A 67 -21.23 -1.93 13.07
CA ALA A 67 -21.92 -3.16 12.69
C ALA A 67 -20.92 -4.21 12.17
N THR A 68 -19.91 -3.78 11.41
CA THR A 68 -18.83 -4.66 10.94
C THR A 68 -18.00 -5.20 12.11
N VAL A 69 -17.56 -4.35 13.04
CA VAL A 69 -16.82 -4.75 14.25
C VAL A 69 -17.59 -5.76 15.08
N ASN A 70 -18.92 -5.60 15.17
CA ASN A 70 -19.80 -6.49 15.91
C ASN A 70 -20.20 -7.79 15.17
N GLY A 71 -19.69 -8.01 13.94
CA GLY A 71 -20.04 -9.19 13.15
C GLY A 71 -21.40 -9.11 12.46
N ASN A 72 -22.11 -7.98 12.54
CA ASN A 72 -23.48 -7.83 12.02
C ASN A 72 -23.51 -7.59 10.49
N MET A 73 -22.36 -7.55 9.83
CA MET A 73 -22.23 -7.43 8.37
C MET A 73 -21.87 -8.76 7.71
N ASN A 74 -22.16 -9.89 8.35
CA ASN A 74 -21.78 -11.23 7.89
C ASN A 74 -20.29 -11.25 7.48
N ASP A 75 -19.99 -11.79 6.30
CA ASP A 75 -18.62 -11.85 5.75
C ASP A 75 -18.22 -10.62 4.92
N VAL A 76 -19.05 -9.58 4.86
CA VAL A 76 -18.71 -8.37 4.09
C VAL A 76 -17.60 -7.58 4.81
N ARG A 77 -16.51 -7.31 4.09
CA ARG A 77 -15.36 -6.52 4.56
C ARG A 77 -14.97 -5.53 3.48
N VAL A 78 -15.28 -4.26 3.72
CA VAL A 78 -15.00 -3.15 2.80
C VAL A 78 -13.91 -2.24 3.36
N HIS A 79 -13.28 -1.46 2.50
CA HIS A 79 -12.25 -0.52 2.91
C HIS A 79 -12.87 0.73 3.52
N TYR A 80 -13.97 1.21 2.95
CA TYR A 80 -14.64 2.44 3.40
C TYR A 80 -16.15 2.30 3.43
N TYR A 81 -16.74 2.89 4.46
CA TYR A 81 -18.12 3.38 4.45
C TYR A 81 -18.08 4.90 4.31
N VAL A 82 -18.90 5.49 3.45
CA VAL A 82 -18.99 6.94 3.24
C VAL A 82 -20.43 7.41 3.26
N ASP A 83 -20.67 8.51 3.96
CA ASP A 83 -21.95 9.18 4.09
C ASP A 83 -21.84 10.68 3.71
N ASN A 84 -22.88 11.44 3.97
CA ASN A 84 -22.92 12.88 3.69
C ASN A 84 -22.01 13.73 4.59
N ILE A 85 -21.43 13.16 5.64
CA ILE A 85 -20.62 13.86 6.66
C ILE A 85 -19.15 13.48 6.53
N CYS A 86 -18.86 12.19 6.48
CA CYS A 86 -17.50 11.67 6.53
C CYS A 86 -17.38 10.29 5.88
N ALA A 87 -16.18 9.75 5.91
CA ALA A 87 -15.91 8.35 5.63
C ALA A 87 -15.22 7.69 6.83
N TRP A 88 -15.41 6.37 6.97
CA TRP A 88 -14.71 5.53 7.92
C TRP A 88 -13.93 4.46 7.18
N GLN A 89 -12.63 4.39 7.45
CA GLN A 89 -11.75 3.39 6.86
C GLN A 89 -11.62 2.19 7.79
N ASN A 90 -12.00 1.00 7.31
CA ASN A 90 -12.04 -0.23 8.09
C ASN A 90 -10.91 -1.21 7.77
N LEU A 91 -10.34 -1.16 6.58
CA LEU A 91 -9.24 -2.02 6.17
C LEU A 91 -8.02 -1.20 5.71
N PRO A 92 -6.79 -1.69 5.96
CA PRO A 92 -5.61 -1.16 5.29
C PRO A 92 -5.77 -1.28 3.77
N LEU A 93 -5.37 -0.27 3.01
CA LEU A 93 -5.49 -0.28 1.53
C LEU A 93 -4.65 -1.36 0.87
N THR A 94 -3.69 -1.93 1.60
CA THR A 94 -2.84 -3.03 1.14
C THR A 94 -3.42 -4.41 1.42
N LEU A 95 -4.60 -4.49 2.05
CA LEU A 95 -5.28 -5.74 2.37
C LEU A 95 -6.48 -5.91 1.44
N SER A 96 -6.73 -7.14 0.96
CA SER A 96 -7.92 -7.47 0.18
C SER A 96 -9.21 -7.21 0.97
N GLY A 97 -10.31 -7.02 0.25
CA GLY A 97 -11.65 -7.01 0.85
C GLY A 97 -12.40 -8.31 0.58
N TRP A 98 -13.61 -8.42 1.16
CA TRP A 98 -14.64 -9.40 0.81
C TRP A 98 -15.93 -8.64 0.49
N HIS A 99 -16.07 -8.17 -0.74
CA HIS A 99 -17.12 -7.24 -1.12
C HIS A 99 -17.71 -7.46 -2.52
N ALA A 100 -16.94 -8.13 -3.41
CA ALA A 100 -17.31 -8.22 -4.83
C ALA A 100 -18.01 -9.52 -5.20
N ALA A 101 -18.13 -10.46 -4.25
CA ALA A 101 -18.69 -11.80 -4.43
C ALA A 101 -18.06 -12.59 -5.59
N ASP A 102 -16.83 -12.26 -5.98
CA ASP A 102 -16.06 -12.90 -7.04
C ASP A 102 -15.01 -13.89 -6.50
N GLY A 103 -15.13 -14.27 -5.22
CA GLY A 103 -14.23 -15.22 -4.57
C GLY A 103 -12.79 -14.73 -4.55
N SER A 104 -11.93 -15.42 -5.28
CA SER A 104 -10.52 -15.07 -5.45
C SER A 104 -10.26 -14.10 -6.63
N GLY A 105 -11.30 -13.49 -7.17
CA GLY A 105 -11.24 -12.60 -8.31
C GLY A 105 -10.62 -11.24 -8.02
N ASN A 106 -10.50 -10.46 -9.07
CA ASN A 106 -9.85 -9.15 -8.99
C ASN A 106 -10.65 -8.13 -8.18
N GLY A 107 -11.97 -8.25 -8.13
CA GLY A 107 -12.82 -7.38 -7.31
C GLY A 107 -12.38 -7.43 -5.85
N ASN A 108 -12.41 -8.62 -5.23
CA ASN A 108 -12.02 -8.81 -3.85
C ASN A 108 -10.52 -8.57 -3.59
N ARG A 109 -9.65 -9.00 -4.52
CA ARG A 109 -8.21 -9.10 -4.27
C ARG A 109 -7.38 -7.95 -4.81
N ARG A 110 -7.98 -7.04 -5.59
CA ARG A 110 -7.21 -5.98 -6.27
C ARG A 110 -7.92 -4.64 -6.33
N THR A 111 -9.12 -4.48 -5.72
CA THR A 111 -9.80 -3.19 -5.70
C THR A 111 -10.11 -2.71 -4.30
N ILE A 112 -10.07 -1.38 -4.13
CA ILE A 112 -10.48 -0.71 -2.90
C ILE A 112 -12.00 -0.55 -2.94
N ALA A 113 -12.68 -1.07 -1.94
CA ALA A 113 -14.15 -1.02 -1.84
C ALA A 113 -14.63 0.22 -1.09
N ILE A 114 -15.62 0.90 -1.64
CA ILE A 114 -16.34 2.01 -1.00
C ILE A 114 -17.83 1.68 -0.98
N GLU A 115 -18.41 1.61 0.20
CA GLU A 115 -19.86 1.56 0.42
C GLU A 115 -20.40 2.99 0.57
N CYS A 116 -21.10 3.47 -0.44
CA CYS A 116 -21.78 4.76 -0.44
C CYS A 116 -23.15 4.60 0.20
N ILE A 117 -23.37 5.27 1.34
CA ILE A 117 -24.61 5.21 2.12
C ILE A 117 -25.60 6.18 1.51
N MET A 118 -26.70 5.66 0.95
CA MET A 118 -27.73 6.41 0.26
C MET A 118 -29.10 5.77 0.45
N SER A 119 -30.14 6.45 -0.02
CA SER A 119 -31.50 5.93 -0.11
C SER A 119 -32.07 6.08 -1.53
N SER A 120 -33.19 5.44 -1.77
CA SER A 120 -33.94 5.57 -3.03
C SER A 120 -34.57 6.97 -3.23
N ALA A 121 -34.64 7.77 -2.17
CA ALA A 121 -35.22 9.12 -2.25
C ALA A 121 -34.33 10.08 -3.05
N TYR A 122 -33.05 9.80 -3.16
CA TYR A 122 -32.06 10.63 -3.87
C TYR A 122 -32.17 12.12 -3.55
N ASN A 123 -32.38 12.40 -2.26
CA ASN A 123 -32.55 13.76 -1.71
C ASN A 123 -31.20 14.50 -1.57
N ALA A 124 -31.20 15.67 -0.94
CA ALA A 124 -29.97 16.46 -0.77
C ALA A 124 -28.89 15.74 0.06
N THR A 125 -29.29 14.93 1.04
CA THR A 125 -28.37 14.13 1.86
C THR A 125 -27.73 13.02 1.02
N ASP A 126 -28.52 12.30 0.22
CA ASP A 126 -28.02 11.27 -0.68
C ASP A 126 -27.05 11.83 -1.70
N LYS A 127 -27.39 12.98 -2.32
CA LYS A 127 -26.52 13.69 -3.27
C LYS A 127 -25.19 14.12 -2.62
N LYS A 128 -25.20 14.46 -1.34
CA LYS A 128 -23.98 14.79 -0.61
C LYS A 128 -23.14 13.54 -0.29
N SER A 129 -23.79 12.41 0.07
CA SER A 129 -23.10 11.11 0.22
C SER A 129 -22.43 10.69 -1.09
N GLU A 130 -23.16 10.79 -2.21
CA GLU A 130 -22.63 10.49 -3.53
C GLU A 130 -21.46 11.41 -3.90
N ASP A 131 -21.54 12.71 -3.59
CA ASP A 131 -20.45 13.66 -3.82
C ASP A 131 -19.21 13.29 -3.03
N ASN A 132 -19.37 12.97 -1.73
CA ASN A 132 -18.27 12.50 -0.89
C ASN A 132 -17.68 11.18 -1.43
N CYS A 133 -18.52 10.24 -1.87
CA CYS A 133 -18.09 9.00 -2.51
C CYS A 133 -17.27 9.26 -3.79
N ALA A 134 -17.72 10.17 -4.65
CA ALA A 134 -17.03 10.54 -5.87
C ALA A 134 -15.67 11.20 -5.59
N ARG A 135 -15.60 12.08 -4.59
CA ARG A 135 -14.35 12.71 -4.13
C ARG A 135 -13.37 11.67 -3.59
N LEU A 136 -13.86 10.78 -2.71
CA LEU A 136 -13.04 9.72 -2.13
C LEU A 136 -12.51 8.76 -3.21
N ALA A 137 -13.38 8.33 -4.14
CA ALA A 137 -12.99 7.48 -5.26
C ALA A 137 -11.93 8.14 -6.15
N ALA A 138 -12.11 9.42 -6.49
CA ALA A 138 -11.12 10.17 -7.27
C ALA A 138 -9.78 10.28 -6.56
N ALA A 139 -9.79 10.58 -5.26
CA ALA A 139 -8.58 10.70 -4.48
C ALA A 139 -7.82 9.37 -4.38
N LEU A 140 -8.54 8.25 -4.21
CA LEU A 140 -7.96 6.91 -4.21
C LEU A 140 -7.38 6.53 -5.58
N LEU A 141 -8.12 6.76 -6.67
CA LEU A 141 -7.60 6.52 -8.02
C LEU A 141 -6.33 7.34 -8.26
N LYS A 142 -6.34 8.63 -7.91
CA LYS A 142 -5.18 9.53 -8.04
C LYS A 142 -3.98 9.06 -7.21
N GLN A 143 -4.22 8.54 -6.01
CA GLN A 143 -3.18 8.00 -5.12
C GLN A 143 -2.40 6.85 -5.78
N TYR A 144 -3.08 6.03 -6.57
CA TYR A 144 -2.47 4.88 -7.26
C TYR A 144 -2.13 5.14 -8.73
N GLY A 145 -2.24 6.38 -9.20
CA GLY A 145 -1.94 6.74 -10.60
C GLY A 145 -2.92 6.14 -11.61
N LEU A 146 -4.16 5.88 -11.19
CA LEU A 146 -5.21 5.25 -11.98
C LEU A 146 -6.17 6.30 -12.53
N GLY A 147 -6.67 6.08 -13.75
CA GLY A 147 -7.69 6.92 -14.38
C GLY A 147 -9.10 6.39 -14.15
N ILE A 148 -10.10 7.08 -14.74
CA ILE A 148 -11.52 6.78 -14.59
C ILE A 148 -11.93 5.38 -15.09
N SER A 149 -11.19 4.80 -16.02
CA SER A 149 -11.38 3.41 -16.50
C SER A 149 -11.18 2.35 -15.43
N HIS A 150 -10.57 2.73 -14.30
CA HIS A 150 -10.32 1.88 -13.14
C HIS A 150 -11.35 2.08 -12.01
N LEU A 151 -12.46 2.75 -12.31
CA LEU A 151 -13.61 2.85 -11.44
C LEU A 151 -14.63 1.78 -11.82
N TYR A 152 -14.95 0.90 -10.88
CA TYR A 152 -15.78 -0.27 -11.11
C TYR A 152 -17.04 -0.26 -10.24
N THR A 153 -18.07 -0.97 -10.71
CA THR A 153 -19.25 -1.32 -9.90
C THR A 153 -19.10 -2.73 -9.34
N HIS A 154 -19.85 -3.08 -8.30
CA HIS A 154 -19.96 -4.48 -7.87
C HIS A 154 -20.54 -5.35 -9.01
N THR A 155 -21.55 -4.85 -9.71
CA THR A 155 -22.16 -5.53 -10.87
C THR A 155 -21.12 -5.94 -11.93
N HIS A 156 -20.09 -5.11 -12.16
CA HIS A 156 -18.98 -5.45 -13.06
C HIS A 156 -18.30 -6.76 -12.65
N TRP A 157 -17.95 -6.92 -11.38
CA TRP A 157 -17.22 -8.12 -10.90
C TRP A 157 -18.09 -9.37 -10.93
N LEU A 158 -19.39 -9.22 -10.68
CA LEU A 158 -20.33 -10.32 -10.83
C LEU A 158 -20.46 -10.76 -12.29
N ASN A 159 -20.48 -9.82 -13.23
CA ASN A 159 -20.47 -10.12 -14.66
C ASN A 159 -19.19 -10.85 -15.08
N VAL A 160 -18.04 -10.36 -14.61
CA VAL A 160 -16.73 -11.02 -14.87
C VAL A 160 -16.71 -12.45 -14.31
N ARG A 161 -17.16 -12.62 -13.06
CA ARG A 161 -17.27 -13.94 -12.43
C ARG A 161 -18.15 -14.91 -13.23
N ASP A 162 -19.26 -14.42 -13.75
CA ASP A 162 -20.26 -15.20 -14.47
C ASP A 162 -19.94 -15.36 -15.97
N GLY A 163 -18.72 -14.96 -16.40
CA GLY A 163 -18.26 -15.08 -17.79
C GLY A 163 -18.99 -14.16 -18.76
N LYS A 164 -19.59 -13.06 -18.25
CA LYS A 164 -20.20 -12.03 -19.08
C LYS A 164 -19.16 -10.97 -19.47
N SER A 165 -19.34 -10.32 -20.62
CA SER A 165 -18.52 -9.16 -20.94
C SER A 165 -18.75 -8.09 -19.87
N GLY A 166 -17.70 -7.82 -19.09
CA GLY A 166 -17.83 -6.98 -17.91
C GLY A 166 -17.89 -5.50 -18.22
N THR A 167 -19.03 -5.01 -18.74
CA THR A 167 -19.26 -3.57 -18.70
C THR A 167 -19.76 -3.19 -17.33
N VAL A 168 -19.24 -2.07 -16.80
CA VAL A 168 -19.58 -1.56 -15.45
C VAL A 168 -21.06 -1.20 -15.30
N ASP A 169 -21.77 -1.05 -16.41
CA ASP A 169 -23.14 -0.54 -16.51
C ASP A 169 -24.17 -1.65 -16.78
N GLN A 170 -23.74 -2.90 -16.93
CA GLN A 170 -24.67 -4.01 -17.20
C GLN A 170 -25.22 -4.61 -15.91
N LEU A 171 -26.50 -5.02 -15.98
CA LEU A 171 -27.13 -5.82 -14.93
C LEU A 171 -26.47 -7.20 -14.85
N ASN A 172 -26.24 -7.68 -13.63
CA ASN A 172 -25.82 -9.05 -13.42
C ASN A 172 -27.01 -10.00 -13.44
N THR A 173 -26.87 -11.11 -14.17
CA THR A 173 -27.89 -12.15 -14.32
C THR A 173 -27.56 -13.41 -13.49
N MET A 174 -27.13 -13.24 -12.25
CA MET A 174 -26.81 -14.35 -11.34
C MET A 174 -27.98 -15.33 -11.22
N GLN A 175 -27.85 -16.55 -11.74
CA GLN A 175 -28.82 -17.62 -11.54
C GLN A 175 -30.27 -17.14 -11.73
N ASN A 176 -30.56 -16.44 -12.79
CA ASN A 176 -31.87 -15.82 -13.09
C ASN A 176 -32.26 -14.67 -12.14
N LYS A 177 -31.34 -14.14 -11.32
CA LYS A 177 -31.51 -12.93 -10.51
C LYS A 177 -30.63 -11.82 -11.05
N TYR A 178 -31.14 -10.60 -10.95
CA TYR A 178 -30.37 -9.41 -11.27
C TYR A 178 -29.79 -8.83 -9.97
N LYS A 179 -28.50 -8.54 -9.95
CA LYS A 179 -27.86 -7.78 -8.90
C LYS A 179 -27.42 -6.42 -9.43
N MET A 180 -28.11 -5.38 -9.00
CA MET A 180 -27.72 -3.99 -9.26
C MET A 180 -26.95 -3.45 -8.06
N CYS A 181 -25.67 -3.17 -8.24
CA CYS A 181 -24.86 -2.53 -7.21
C CYS A 181 -23.70 -1.76 -7.84
N PRO A 182 -23.58 -0.46 -7.57
CA PRO A 182 -24.34 0.36 -6.58
C PRO A 182 -25.76 0.68 -7.03
N LEU A 183 -26.74 0.26 -6.24
CA LEU A 183 -28.17 0.30 -6.62
C LEU A 183 -28.65 1.70 -6.97
N TYR A 184 -28.32 2.70 -6.17
CA TYR A 184 -28.82 4.06 -6.30
C TYR A 184 -27.99 4.92 -7.25
N ILE A 185 -26.74 4.54 -7.54
CA ILE A 185 -25.84 5.27 -8.44
C ILE A 185 -25.90 4.71 -9.88
N LEU A 186 -26.16 3.42 -10.05
CA LEU A 186 -26.18 2.76 -11.36
C LEU A 186 -27.12 3.43 -12.38
N PRO A 187 -28.32 3.88 -12.00
CA PRO A 187 -29.21 4.56 -12.98
C PRO A 187 -28.62 5.82 -13.60
N HIS A 188 -27.65 6.45 -12.95
CA HIS A 188 -26.94 7.64 -13.44
C HIS A 188 -25.40 7.49 -13.35
N TRP A 189 -24.91 6.26 -13.54
CA TRP A 189 -23.50 5.92 -13.45
C TRP A 189 -22.59 6.79 -14.32
N SER A 190 -23.05 7.15 -15.53
CA SER A 190 -22.28 8.05 -16.42
C SER A 190 -22.07 9.43 -15.80
N ALA A 191 -23.10 9.99 -15.14
CA ALA A 191 -22.98 11.26 -14.42
C ALA A 191 -22.08 11.14 -13.20
N PHE A 192 -22.13 10.03 -12.47
CA PHE A 192 -21.22 9.74 -11.36
C PHE A 192 -19.77 9.64 -11.85
N LYS A 193 -19.49 8.89 -12.94
CA LYS A 193 -18.16 8.84 -13.55
C LYS A 193 -17.65 10.22 -13.97
N ALA A 194 -18.51 11.05 -14.58
CA ALA A 194 -18.15 12.41 -14.95
C ALA A 194 -17.78 13.26 -13.71
N LYS A 195 -18.50 13.09 -12.60
CA LYS A 195 -18.19 13.75 -11.33
C LYS A 195 -16.82 13.28 -10.77
N VAL A 196 -16.56 11.98 -10.77
CA VAL A 196 -15.25 11.42 -10.36
C VAL A 196 -14.14 11.94 -11.29
N GLN A 197 -14.36 11.94 -12.61
CA GLN A 197 -13.39 12.47 -13.57
C GLN A 197 -13.07 13.94 -13.31
N LYS A 198 -14.08 14.75 -13.01
CA LYS A 198 -13.88 16.15 -12.63
C LYS A 198 -12.92 16.26 -11.44
N TYR A 199 -13.16 15.51 -10.35
CA TYR A 199 -12.28 15.52 -9.17
C TYR A 199 -10.89 14.92 -9.44
N LEU A 200 -10.75 14.00 -10.40
CA LEU A 200 -9.45 13.53 -10.85
C LEU A 200 -8.62 14.64 -11.53
N THR A 201 -9.28 15.52 -12.27
CA THR A 201 -8.63 16.58 -13.05
C THR A 201 -8.51 17.91 -12.31
N ASP A 202 -9.37 18.17 -11.32
CA ASP A 202 -9.32 19.42 -10.56
C ASP A 202 -8.00 19.55 -9.79
N ALA A 203 -7.26 20.60 -10.11
CA ALA A 203 -6.00 20.93 -9.46
C ALA A 203 -6.20 21.42 -8.00
N SER A 204 -7.43 21.86 -7.64
CA SER A 204 -7.79 22.33 -6.30
C SER A 204 -7.81 21.20 -5.24
N ASP A 205 -8.02 19.96 -5.67
CA ASP A 205 -7.79 18.76 -4.86
C ASP A 205 -6.32 18.30 -5.02
N ALA A 206 -5.40 19.29 -5.08
CA ALA A 206 -4.00 18.98 -4.98
C ALA A 206 -3.81 18.08 -3.78
N LYS A 207 -3.58 16.79 -4.07
CA LYS A 207 -3.05 15.75 -3.21
C LYS A 207 -2.87 16.26 -1.77
N PRO A 208 -3.51 15.69 -0.75
CA PRO A 208 -2.81 15.61 0.49
C PRO A 208 -1.55 14.84 0.09
N THR A 209 -0.49 15.56 -0.08
CA THR A 209 0.83 15.00 -0.15
C THR A 209 1.08 14.39 1.23
N VAL A 210 0.62 13.17 1.44
CA VAL A 210 1.56 12.25 2.04
C VAL A 210 2.68 12.27 1.02
N LYS A 211 3.64 13.16 1.19
CA LYS A 211 4.95 13.02 0.59
C LYS A 211 5.30 11.59 0.98
N ASN A 212 5.22 10.65 0.02
CA ASN A 212 5.82 9.34 0.22
C ASN A 212 7.29 9.65 0.46
N ILE A 213 7.63 9.92 1.71
CA ILE A 213 9.00 10.16 2.09
C ILE A 213 9.54 8.78 2.42
N TYR A 214 10.18 8.21 1.44
CA TYR A 214 10.95 6.99 1.59
C TYR A 214 12.25 7.32 2.32
N ARG A 215 12.35 6.87 3.57
CA ARG A 215 13.53 7.09 4.42
C ARG A 215 14.44 5.88 4.36
N ILE A 216 15.73 6.13 4.17
CA ILE A 216 16.75 5.10 4.18
C ILE A 216 17.39 5.08 5.57
N ARG A 217 17.20 4.00 6.32
CA ARG A 217 17.71 3.81 7.69
C ARG A 217 18.20 2.37 7.89
N LYS A 218 18.97 2.12 8.94
CA LYS A 218 19.31 0.76 9.37
C LYS A 218 18.11 0.03 9.96
N SER A 219 17.29 0.74 10.74
CA SER A 219 15.97 0.30 11.21
C SER A 219 15.06 1.52 11.35
N TRP A 220 13.74 1.31 11.41
CA TRP A 220 12.81 2.43 11.60
C TRP A 220 13.03 3.16 12.91
N ALA A 221 13.31 2.42 13.99
CA ALA A 221 13.55 2.97 15.33
C ALA A 221 14.85 3.80 15.42
N ASP A 222 15.84 3.51 14.55
CA ASP A 222 17.12 4.24 14.54
C ASP A 222 17.05 5.44 13.60
N ALA A 223 16.40 6.51 14.06
CA ALA A 223 16.26 7.75 13.31
C ALA A 223 17.62 8.41 13.01
N LYS A 224 18.64 8.20 13.85
CA LYS A 224 19.98 8.78 13.67
C LYS A 224 20.75 8.12 12.53
N SER A 225 20.40 6.90 12.14
CA SER A 225 21.01 6.20 11.00
C SER A 225 20.48 6.68 9.64
N GLN A 226 19.56 7.66 9.58
CA GLN A 226 18.98 8.09 8.33
C GLN A 226 20.01 8.71 7.38
N ILE A 227 20.20 8.09 6.21
CA ILE A 227 21.14 8.55 5.16
C ILE A 227 20.43 9.23 3.98
N GLY A 228 19.11 9.20 3.93
CA GLY A 228 18.35 9.86 2.88
C GLY A 228 16.84 9.86 3.12
N ALA A 229 16.16 10.78 2.43
CA ALA A 229 14.71 10.86 2.36
C ALA A 229 14.31 11.28 0.94
N PHE A 230 13.46 10.49 0.28
CA PHE A 230 13.14 10.62 -1.13
C PHE A 230 11.63 10.62 -1.35
N SER A 231 11.15 11.40 -2.29
CA SER A 231 9.75 11.38 -2.74
C SER A 231 9.47 10.24 -3.73
N SER A 232 10.51 9.65 -4.32
CA SER A 232 10.43 8.54 -5.26
C SER A 232 11.03 7.28 -4.63
N LEU A 233 10.27 6.17 -4.66
CA LEU A 233 10.74 4.85 -4.20
C LEU A 233 11.92 4.36 -5.04
N GLU A 234 11.89 4.60 -6.34
CA GLU A 234 12.97 4.23 -7.26
C GLU A 234 14.30 4.90 -6.87
N ASN A 235 14.25 6.23 -6.60
CA ASN A 235 15.42 6.97 -6.17
C ASN A 235 15.90 6.53 -4.77
N ALA A 236 14.96 6.22 -3.87
CA ALA A 236 15.30 5.66 -2.56
C ALA A 236 15.99 4.30 -2.68
N LYS A 237 15.48 3.39 -3.53
CA LYS A 237 16.10 2.09 -3.79
C LYS A 237 17.50 2.24 -4.38
N LYS A 238 17.69 3.14 -5.37
CA LYS A 238 19.01 3.42 -5.98
C LYS A 238 20.03 3.94 -4.98
N SER A 239 19.57 4.73 -4.00
CA SER A 239 20.42 5.34 -2.96
C SER A 239 20.57 4.47 -1.71
N CYS A 240 19.86 3.32 -1.63
CA CYS A 240 19.87 2.46 -0.48
C CYS A 240 21.15 1.63 -0.43
N LYS A 241 22.00 1.93 0.53
CA LYS A 241 23.28 1.22 0.74
C LYS A 241 23.07 -0.12 1.42
N THR A 242 24.02 -1.02 1.25
CA THR A 242 24.05 -2.30 1.96
C THR A 242 23.96 -2.12 3.48
N GLY A 243 23.12 -2.91 4.13
CA GLY A 243 22.84 -2.81 5.57
C GLY A 243 21.80 -1.75 5.93
N TYR A 244 21.18 -1.12 4.92
CA TYR A 244 20.08 -0.20 5.09
C TYR A 244 18.81 -0.72 4.44
N SER A 245 17.70 -0.20 4.91
CA SER A 245 16.36 -0.46 4.35
C SER A 245 15.66 0.85 4.00
N VAL A 246 14.80 0.77 3.02
CA VAL A 246 13.88 1.86 2.66
C VAL A 246 12.59 1.67 3.42
N PHE A 247 12.20 2.66 4.19
CA PHE A 247 10.95 2.69 4.95
C PHE A 247 10.01 3.74 4.37
N ASP A 248 8.72 3.45 4.35
CA ASP A 248 7.68 4.43 4.01
C ASP A 248 7.45 5.45 5.14
N ALA A 249 6.47 6.33 4.96
CA ALA A 249 6.12 7.34 5.95
C ALA A 249 5.59 6.75 7.27
N ASN A 250 5.09 5.51 7.24
CA ASN A 250 4.53 4.81 8.38
C ASN A 250 5.54 3.87 9.07
N GLY A 251 6.78 3.79 8.54
CA GLY A 251 7.81 2.93 9.07
C GLY A 251 7.78 1.48 8.58
N VAL A 252 6.97 1.22 7.57
CA VAL A 252 6.95 -0.10 6.92
C VAL A 252 8.22 -0.25 6.09
N ASN A 253 8.94 -1.36 6.27
CA ASN A 253 10.10 -1.70 5.45
C ASN A 253 9.65 -2.13 4.05
N ILE A 254 9.91 -1.29 3.05
CA ILE A 254 9.50 -1.51 1.66
C ILE A 254 10.60 -2.19 0.83
N TYR A 255 11.85 -1.97 1.20
CA TYR A 255 12.99 -2.53 0.49
C TYR A 255 14.19 -2.61 1.42
N THR A 256 14.91 -3.72 1.36
CA THR A 256 16.20 -3.87 2.01
C THR A 256 17.26 -4.09 0.94
N SER A 257 18.31 -3.25 0.94
CA SER A 257 19.43 -3.44 0.04
C SER A 257 20.12 -4.76 0.35
N LYS A 258 19.97 -5.71 -0.56
CA LYS A 258 20.72 -6.97 -0.51
C LYS A 258 22.10 -6.71 -1.10
N THR A 259 23.13 -7.23 -0.45
CA THR A 259 24.42 -7.39 -1.12
C THR A 259 24.18 -8.22 -2.36
N THR A 260 24.42 -7.68 -3.53
CA THR A 260 24.57 -8.51 -4.73
C THR A 260 25.82 -9.33 -4.50
N VAL A 261 25.62 -10.57 -4.04
CA VAL A 261 26.73 -11.53 -3.94
C VAL A 261 27.12 -11.77 -5.38
N SER A 262 28.18 -11.08 -5.82
CA SER A 262 28.83 -11.43 -7.09
C SER A 262 29.13 -12.92 -7.03
N ALA A 263 28.74 -13.67 -8.08
CA ALA A 263 29.05 -15.08 -8.14
C ALA A 263 30.54 -15.25 -7.86
N VAL A 264 30.88 -15.94 -6.79
CA VAL A 264 32.27 -16.27 -6.43
C VAL A 264 32.63 -17.63 -7.03
N PRO A 265 33.89 -17.83 -7.38
CA PRO A 265 35.05 -16.94 -7.23
C PRO A 265 35.16 -15.89 -8.34
N PHE A 266 35.70 -14.71 -8.00
CA PHE A 266 36.09 -13.69 -8.99
C PHE A 266 37.40 -13.05 -8.60
N LYS A 267 38.06 -12.36 -9.57
CA LYS A 267 39.32 -11.66 -9.35
C LYS A 267 39.10 -10.17 -9.12
N VAL A 268 39.92 -9.58 -8.25
CA VAL A 268 40.00 -8.15 -8.00
C VAL A 268 41.41 -7.66 -8.06
N LYS A 269 41.60 -6.45 -8.62
CA LYS A 269 42.90 -5.72 -8.61
C LYS A 269 42.89 -4.77 -7.40
N VAL A 270 43.91 -4.87 -6.55
CA VAL A 270 44.25 -3.92 -5.50
C VAL A 270 45.33 -3.02 -6.02
N ALA A 271 45.09 -1.71 -6.10
CA ALA A 271 46.00 -0.71 -6.64
C ALA A 271 46.67 0.16 -5.57
N ILE A 272 46.26 0.04 -4.29
CA ILE A 272 46.77 0.81 -3.15
C ILE A 272 47.62 -0.08 -2.23
N SER A 273 48.71 0.46 -1.66
CA SER A 273 49.66 -0.30 -0.84
C SER A 273 49.26 -0.42 0.63
N ASN A 274 48.23 0.31 1.08
CA ASN A 274 47.81 0.42 2.47
C ASN A 274 46.45 -0.21 2.76
N LEU A 275 45.93 -1.06 1.88
CA LEU A 275 44.67 -1.76 2.12
C LEU A 275 44.86 -2.85 3.18
N ASN A 276 44.03 -2.84 4.21
CA ASN A 276 44.10 -3.78 5.33
C ASN A 276 43.51 -5.14 4.97
N ILE A 277 44.22 -6.21 5.34
CA ILE A 277 43.64 -7.54 5.57
C ILE A 277 43.18 -7.62 7.03
N ARG A 278 41.94 -8.08 7.24
CA ARG A 278 41.34 -8.22 8.60
C ARG A 278 40.92 -9.65 8.88
N LYS A 279 40.76 -9.97 10.18
CA LYS A 279 40.33 -11.31 10.62
C LYS A 279 38.89 -11.64 10.26
N GLY A 280 38.05 -10.63 9.93
CA GLY A 280 36.64 -10.79 9.54
C GLY A 280 36.16 -9.65 8.67
N PRO A 281 34.89 -9.73 8.19
CA PRO A 281 34.29 -8.78 7.27
C PRO A 281 33.82 -7.50 7.99
N GLY A 282 34.76 -6.59 8.28
CA GLY A 282 34.43 -5.32 8.92
C GLY A 282 35.60 -4.60 9.55
N THR A 283 35.50 -3.27 9.71
CA THR A 283 36.50 -2.45 10.41
C THR A 283 36.56 -2.72 11.92
N ASN A 284 35.53 -3.35 12.47
CA ASN A 284 35.46 -3.84 13.84
C ASN A 284 36.32 -5.12 14.11
N TYR A 285 36.81 -5.77 13.06
CA TYR A 285 37.73 -6.91 13.21
C TYR A 285 39.16 -6.43 13.16
N ALA A 286 40.01 -7.12 13.94
CA ALA A 286 41.44 -6.81 14.05
C ALA A 286 42.15 -6.88 12.68
N ARG A 287 43.03 -5.89 12.42
CA ARG A 287 43.93 -5.91 11.28
C ARG A 287 44.95 -7.00 11.41
N ILE A 288 45.25 -7.71 10.33
CA ILE A 288 46.35 -8.69 10.26
C ILE A 288 47.59 -8.02 9.67
N LYS A 289 47.49 -7.47 8.48
CA LYS A 289 48.57 -6.79 7.74
C LYS A 289 48.02 -5.99 6.59
N TYR A 290 48.85 -5.29 5.85
CA TYR A 290 48.52 -4.71 4.55
C TYR A 290 48.62 -5.79 3.46
N ILE A 291 47.73 -5.70 2.45
CA ILE A 291 47.81 -6.52 1.24
C ILE A 291 48.70 -5.81 0.21
N PRO A 292 49.68 -6.48 -0.41
CA PRO A 292 50.43 -5.91 -1.52
C PRO A 292 49.57 -5.52 -2.71
N VAL A 293 50.02 -4.56 -3.52
CA VAL A 293 49.42 -4.26 -4.81
C VAL A 293 49.45 -5.53 -5.69
N GLY A 294 48.33 -5.86 -6.32
CA GLY A 294 48.23 -7.09 -7.12
C GLY A 294 46.81 -7.52 -7.44
N VAL A 295 46.69 -8.70 -8.05
CA VAL A 295 45.41 -9.33 -8.38
C VAL A 295 45.13 -10.50 -7.45
N TYR A 296 43.95 -10.52 -6.87
CA TYR A 296 43.55 -11.50 -5.85
C TYR A 296 42.22 -12.15 -6.18
N THR A 297 42.06 -13.41 -5.83
CA THR A 297 40.82 -14.15 -5.99
C THR A 297 39.99 -14.04 -4.71
N ILE A 298 38.75 -13.61 -4.87
CA ILE A 298 37.73 -13.55 -3.82
C ILE A 298 36.85 -14.80 -3.93
N ILE A 299 36.67 -15.50 -2.81
CA ILE A 299 35.91 -16.76 -2.72
C ILE A 299 34.65 -16.62 -1.87
N GLU A 300 34.48 -15.48 -1.20
CA GLU A 300 33.31 -15.20 -0.39
C GLU A 300 33.14 -13.67 -0.29
N VAL A 301 31.92 -13.18 -0.26
CA VAL A 301 31.62 -11.77 -0.04
C VAL A 301 30.59 -11.65 1.07
N GLN A 302 30.89 -10.82 2.08
CA GLN A 302 29.98 -10.49 3.16
C GLN A 302 29.87 -8.98 3.35
N SER A 303 28.70 -8.53 3.80
CA SER A 303 28.54 -7.15 4.28
C SER A 303 29.22 -6.98 5.64
N GLY A 304 29.74 -5.79 5.90
CA GLY A 304 30.37 -5.50 7.17
C GLY A 304 30.69 -4.02 7.34
N THR A 305 30.92 -3.59 8.57
CA THR A 305 31.20 -2.19 8.91
C THR A 305 32.41 -1.66 8.13
N GLY A 306 32.27 -0.46 7.50
CA GLY A 306 33.37 0.23 6.83
C GLY A 306 33.65 -0.24 5.42
N SER A 307 32.66 -0.83 4.74
CA SER A 307 32.67 -1.06 3.29
C SER A 307 31.26 -0.98 2.72
N ASP A 308 31.09 -0.18 1.67
CA ASP A 308 29.83 -0.06 0.93
C ASP A 308 29.65 -1.21 -0.08
N LYS A 309 30.74 -1.71 -0.69
CA LYS A 309 30.75 -2.83 -1.62
C LYS A 309 30.86 -4.19 -0.95
N GLY A 310 31.03 -4.21 0.39
CA GLY A 310 31.23 -5.40 1.18
C GLY A 310 32.71 -5.79 1.32
N TRP A 311 32.93 -6.91 2.01
CA TRP A 311 34.22 -7.48 2.33
C TRP A 311 34.41 -8.77 1.56
N GLY A 312 35.55 -8.90 0.88
CA GLY A 312 35.91 -10.08 0.11
C GLY A 312 36.90 -10.96 0.89
N ARG A 313 36.59 -12.25 1.02
CA ARG A 313 37.52 -13.25 1.59
C ARG A 313 38.52 -13.69 0.53
N LEU A 314 39.78 -13.57 0.84
CA LEU A 314 40.86 -13.97 -0.02
C LEU A 314 40.96 -15.51 -0.14
N LYS A 315 41.13 -16.05 -1.35
CA LYS A 315 41.34 -17.49 -1.60
C LYS A 315 42.57 -18.03 -0.88
N SER A 316 43.58 -17.19 -0.65
CA SER A 316 44.80 -17.54 0.12
C SER A 316 44.55 -17.86 1.58
N GLY A 317 43.37 -17.61 2.12
CA GLY A 317 43.07 -17.73 3.56
C GLY A 317 43.63 -16.62 4.42
N ALA A 318 44.31 -15.61 3.85
CA ALA A 318 44.93 -14.53 4.60
C ALA A 318 43.95 -13.62 5.37
N GLY A 319 42.66 -13.65 5.00
CA GLY A 319 41.60 -12.87 5.66
C GLY A 319 40.72 -12.12 4.70
N TRP A 320 40.16 -10.99 5.15
CA TRP A 320 39.15 -10.20 4.47
C TRP A 320 39.69 -8.81 4.11
N ILE A 321 39.34 -8.35 2.89
CA ILE A 321 39.65 -7.00 2.39
C ILE A 321 38.38 -6.27 2.02
N SER A 322 38.34 -4.93 2.18
CA SER A 322 37.25 -4.09 1.69
C SER A 322 37.26 -4.04 0.16
N LEU A 323 36.12 -4.34 -0.45
CA LEU A 323 35.95 -4.31 -1.89
C LEU A 323 35.79 -2.87 -2.46
N ASP A 324 35.61 -1.86 -1.57
CA ASP A 324 35.56 -0.46 -1.99
C ASP A 324 36.84 0.03 -2.64
N PHE A 325 37.96 -0.57 -2.24
CA PHE A 325 39.32 -0.24 -2.73
C PHE A 325 39.83 -1.24 -3.78
N CYS A 326 38.91 -2.01 -4.38
CA CYS A 326 39.22 -3.02 -5.36
C CYS A 326 38.48 -2.77 -6.69
N THR A 327 39.12 -3.10 -7.79
CA THR A 327 38.50 -3.12 -9.12
C THR A 327 38.36 -4.57 -9.58
N LYS A 328 37.16 -4.99 -9.97
CA LYS A 328 36.93 -6.34 -10.52
C LYS A 328 37.61 -6.47 -11.88
N VAL A 329 38.30 -7.61 -12.11
CA VAL A 329 39.05 -7.94 -13.32
C VAL A 329 38.69 -9.33 -13.82
#